data_fe513faa13998ef3d5a2c7d05294b015
#
_entry.id   fe513faa13998ef3d5a2c7d05294b015
#
_cell.length_a   1.000
_cell.length_b   1.000
_cell.length_c   1.000
_cell.angle_alpha   90.00
_cell.angle_beta   90.00
_cell.angle_gamma   90.00
#
_symmetry.space_group_name_H-M   'P 1'
#
loop_
_entity.id
_entity.type
_entity.pdbx_description
1 polymer ?
#
loop_
_entity_poly.entity_id
_entity_poly.type
_entity_poly.pdbx_seq_one_letter_code
_entity_poly.pdbx_strand_id
1 'polypeptide(L)'
;MKQLCGLLVFAAALLAPALLKAAPSLFAGRWDITVTSPKESYPDWMELVEKDGKPEVRIQPRAGSVHQAADVKLDGAHLALTVSAASALAPAITWALDVKGDKLTGVQKRGDAVSQVTGVRAPELKREPPKAWANPEPVFDGKDLNGWEPTTPSDNQWVARDGTLLNTQKGANIKTTRKFDDFKLHIEFNCPDGGNSGVYLRGRYEVQVEYEPLSFNDEFHRVGSIYGFIAPAADLPRQPGTWESFDVTLVGRMVTVVRNGVTTIDHQEIPGITGGALDSNEAEPGPIYIQGDHTGGMKYRNIAISVPRP
;
A
#
# COMPACT_ATOMS: atom_id res chain seq x y z
N MET A 1 -10.33 31.36 -83.46
CA MET A 1 -9.98 31.99 -82.17
C MET A 1 -10.81 31.31 -81.07
N LYS A 2 -10.23 30.42 -80.26
CA LYS A 2 -10.85 29.78 -79.16
C LYS A 2 -10.04 30.17 -77.90
N GLN A 3 -10.67 30.93 -76.98
CA GLN A 3 -10.08 31.32 -75.71
C GLN A 3 -10.24 30.13 -74.74
N LEU A 4 -9.13 29.67 -74.18
CA LEU A 4 -9.10 28.77 -73.05
C LEU A 4 -9.15 29.60 -71.75
N CYS A 5 -10.21 29.42 -70.93
CA CYS A 5 -10.30 29.96 -69.60
C CYS A 5 -9.70 28.93 -68.64
N GLY A 6 -8.54 29.24 -68.06
CA GLY A 6 -7.91 28.41 -67.02
C GLY A 6 -8.51 28.71 -65.64
N LEU A 7 -9.07 27.73 -65.05
CA LEU A 7 -9.56 27.80 -63.64
C LEU A 7 -8.39 27.49 -62.67
N LEU A 8 -7.95 28.47 -61.93
CA LEU A 8 -7.01 28.31 -60.82
C LEU A 8 -7.78 27.87 -59.55
N VAL A 9 -7.60 26.64 -59.15
CA VAL A 9 -8.11 26.13 -57.87
C VAL A 9 -7.09 26.42 -56.79
N PHE A 10 -7.40 27.34 -55.90
CA PHE A 10 -6.62 27.56 -54.67
C PHE A 10 -7.01 26.51 -53.65
N ALA A 11 -6.09 25.57 -53.34
CA ALA A 11 -6.23 24.65 -52.24
C ALA A 11 -5.80 25.37 -50.94
N ALA A 12 -6.78 25.74 -50.11
CA ALA A 12 -6.52 26.25 -48.79
C ALA A 12 -6.16 25.05 -47.89
N ALA A 13 -4.89 24.94 -47.51
CA ALA A 13 -4.43 23.98 -46.52
C ALA A 13 -4.93 24.43 -45.12
N LEU A 14 -5.93 23.76 -44.58
CA LEU A 14 -6.34 23.90 -43.20
C LEU A 14 -5.25 23.32 -42.28
N LEU A 15 -4.39 24.18 -41.73
CA LEU A 15 -3.52 23.83 -40.62
C LEU A 15 -4.41 23.60 -39.38
N ALA A 16 -4.64 22.34 -39.04
CA ALA A 16 -5.21 22.00 -37.74
C ALA A 16 -4.22 22.44 -36.65
N PRO A 17 -4.68 23.16 -35.59
CA PRO A 17 -3.80 23.51 -34.49
C PRO A 17 -3.34 22.21 -33.81
N ALA A 18 -2.02 21.97 -33.80
CA ALA A 18 -1.45 20.93 -32.95
C ALA A 18 -1.74 21.32 -31.52
N LEU A 19 -2.59 20.57 -30.86
CA LEU A 19 -2.79 20.64 -29.38
C LEU A 19 -1.44 20.34 -28.73
N LEU A 20 -0.70 21.37 -28.35
CA LEU A 20 0.47 21.20 -27.51
C LEU A 20 -0.02 20.56 -26.21
N LYS A 21 0.33 19.29 -26.00
CA LYS A 21 0.11 18.59 -24.73
C LYS A 21 0.93 19.35 -23.68
N ALA A 22 0.26 19.89 -22.66
CA ALA A 22 0.94 20.55 -21.56
C ALA A 22 1.98 19.61 -20.96
N ALA A 23 3.13 20.15 -20.54
CA ALA A 23 4.13 19.34 -19.85
C ALA A 23 3.51 18.76 -18.56
N PRO A 24 3.81 17.50 -18.22
CA PRO A 24 3.28 16.90 -17.01
C PRO A 24 3.72 17.70 -15.77
N SER A 25 2.84 17.74 -14.75
CA SER A 25 3.13 18.38 -13.48
C SER A 25 4.43 17.84 -12.86
N LEU A 26 5.18 18.71 -12.19
CA LEU A 26 6.36 18.32 -11.42
C LEU A 26 6.03 17.30 -10.32
N PHE A 27 4.77 17.25 -9.86
CA PHE A 27 4.28 16.27 -8.87
C PHE A 27 3.77 14.97 -9.50
N ALA A 28 3.60 14.88 -10.82
CA ALA A 28 3.03 13.70 -11.47
C ALA A 28 3.78 12.43 -11.09
N GLY A 29 3.04 11.34 -10.79
CA GLY A 29 3.55 10.05 -10.36
C GLY A 29 3.41 9.82 -8.86
N ARG A 30 4.15 8.84 -8.34
CA ARG A 30 4.04 8.32 -6.96
C ARG A 30 5.16 8.84 -6.08
N TRP A 31 4.86 9.03 -4.80
CA TRP A 31 5.75 9.59 -3.80
C TRP A 31 5.70 8.78 -2.51
N ASP A 32 6.87 8.33 -2.07
CA ASP A 32 7.09 7.78 -0.74
C ASP A 32 7.32 8.94 0.22
N ILE A 33 6.48 9.06 1.22
CA ILE A 33 6.43 10.22 2.12
C ILE A 33 6.76 9.78 3.54
N THR A 34 7.49 10.63 4.25
CA THR A 34 7.68 10.53 5.69
C THR A 34 7.14 11.80 6.35
N VAL A 35 6.25 11.61 7.30
CA VAL A 35 5.70 12.69 8.14
C VAL A 35 6.34 12.62 9.51
N THR A 36 6.94 13.72 9.96
CA THR A 36 7.64 13.81 11.24
C THR A 36 6.99 14.84 12.14
N SER A 37 6.50 14.39 13.27
CA SER A 37 5.99 15.20 14.38
C SER A 37 6.99 15.20 15.55
N PRO A 38 6.84 16.06 16.56
CA PRO A 38 7.67 15.98 17.77
C PRO A 38 7.60 14.66 18.54
N LYS A 39 6.54 13.86 18.32
CA LYS A 39 6.28 12.62 19.05
C LYS A 39 6.69 11.38 18.27
N GLU A 40 6.63 11.42 16.95
CA GLU A 40 6.78 10.25 16.10
C GLU A 40 7.08 10.62 14.65
N SER A 41 7.58 9.65 13.91
CA SER A 41 7.73 9.69 12.46
C SER A 41 6.99 8.50 11.87
N TYR A 42 6.25 8.70 10.78
CA TYR A 42 5.46 7.65 10.15
C TYR A 42 5.43 7.81 8.62
N PRO A 43 5.24 6.69 7.90
CA PRO A 43 5.15 6.72 6.46
C PRO A 43 3.75 7.12 5.99
N ASP A 44 3.72 7.83 4.89
CA ASP A 44 2.54 8.13 4.09
C ASP A 44 2.90 7.89 2.61
N TRP A 45 1.91 7.96 1.74
CA TRP A 45 2.08 7.79 0.30
C TRP A 45 1.14 8.73 -0.46
N MET A 46 1.59 9.17 -1.64
CA MET A 46 0.79 10.02 -2.51
C MET A 46 1.00 9.64 -3.98
N GLU A 47 -0.05 9.75 -4.78
CA GLU A 47 0.01 9.70 -6.24
C GLU A 47 -0.73 10.89 -6.83
N LEU A 48 -0.10 11.57 -7.77
CA LEU A 48 -0.74 12.60 -8.60
C LEU A 48 -0.80 12.12 -10.05
N VAL A 49 -2.00 12.09 -10.61
CA VAL A 49 -2.25 11.85 -12.03
C VAL A 49 -2.98 13.05 -12.64
N GLU A 50 -2.77 13.30 -13.92
CA GLU A 50 -3.54 14.29 -14.66
C GLU A 50 -4.62 13.60 -15.46
N LYS A 51 -5.87 13.92 -15.17
CA LYS A 51 -7.03 13.42 -15.88
C LYS A 51 -7.85 14.57 -16.43
N ASP A 52 -8.10 14.56 -17.72
CA ASP A 52 -8.85 15.61 -18.42
C ASP A 52 -8.31 17.04 -18.15
N GLY A 53 -6.98 17.16 -18.03
CA GLY A 53 -6.29 18.42 -17.75
C GLY A 53 -6.41 18.94 -16.34
N LYS A 54 -6.86 18.09 -15.40
CA LYS A 54 -6.98 18.40 -13.95
C LYS A 54 -6.12 17.46 -13.13
N PRO A 55 -5.47 17.95 -12.06
CA PRO A 55 -4.76 17.08 -11.13
C PRO A 55 -5.76 16.30 -10.27
N GLU A 56 -5.63 14.97 -10.26
CA GLU A 56 -6.26 14.10 -9.29
C GLU A 56 -5.17 13.56 -8.36
N VAL A 57 -5.38 13.66 -7.05
CA VAL A 57 -4.41 13.22 -6.06
C VAL A 57 -5.05 12.18 -5.15
N ARG A 58 -4.39 11.04 -5.04
CA ARG A 58 -4.67 10.04 -4.01
C ARG A 58 -3.60 10.13 -2.94
N ILE A 59 -3.99 10.06 -1.69
CA ILE A 59 -3.07 10.09 -0.55
C ILE A 59 -3.43 9.02 0.47
N GLN A 60 -2.41 8.31 0.95
CA GLN A 60 -2.49 7.36 2.03
C GLN A 60 -1.94 8.06 3.28
N PRO A 61 -2.80 8.52 4.20
CA PRO A 61 -2.33 9.09 5.46
C PRO A 61 -2.01 7.96 6.44
N ARG A 62 -1.13 8.21 7.39
CA ARG A 62 -0.57 7.34 8.44
C ARG A 62 -1.27 5.98 8.67
N ALA A 63 -2.58 6.01 8.88
CA ALA A 63 -3.41 4.83 9.15
C ALA A 63 -4.73 4.96 8.39
N GLY A 64 -5.33 3.83 8.06
CA GLY A 64 -6.53 3.75 7.25
C GLY A 64 -6.24 3.63 5.76
N SER A 65 -7.25 3.82 4.95
CA SER A 65 -7.18 3.62 3.50
C SER A 65 -6.62 4.82 2.75
N VAL A 66 -6.29 4.61 1.50
CA VAL A 66 -6.03 5.68 0.55
C VAL A 66 -7.30 6.52 0.32
N HIS A 67 -7.14 7.82 0.25
CA HIS A 67 -8.21 8.79 0.04
C HIS A 67 -7.97 9.59 -1.23
N GLN A 68 -9.04 9.91 -1.94
CA GLN A 68 -9.03 10.97 -2.95
C GLN A 68 -8.92 12.32 -2.23
N ALA A 69 -7.92 13.12 -2.59
CA ALA A 69 -7.77 14.44 -2.03
C ALA A 69 -8.86 15.39 -2.55
N ALA A 70 -9.31 16.28 -1.69
CA ALA A 70 -10.17 17.43 -2.03
C ALA A 70 -9.34 18.72 -2.10
N ASP A 71 -9.92 19.76 -2.67
CA ASP A 71 -9.35 21.13 -2.73
C ASP A 71 -7.92 21.17 -3.27
N VAL A 72 -7.63 20.34 -4.29
CA VAL A 72 -6.30 20.25 -4.91
C VAL A 72 -5.98 21.56 -5.63
N LYS A 73 -4.93 22.25 -5.19
CA LYS A 73 -4.38 23.45 -5.80
C LYS A 73 -2.93 23.19 -6.18
N LEU A 74 -2.66 23.24 -7.48
CA LEU A 74 -1.35 23.00 -8.05
C LEU A 74 -0.86 24.29 -8.74
N ASP A 75 0.27 24.81 -8.31
CA ASP A 75 0.92 26.00 -8.88
C ASP A 75 2.41 25.75 -9.04
N GLY A 76 2.81 25.34 -10.24
CA GLY A 76 4.19 25.00 -10.57
C GLY A 76 4.79 23.95 -9.64
N ALA A 77 5.69 24.37 -8.75
CA ALA A 77 6.37 23.51 -7.77
C ALA A 77 5.64 23.44 -6.42
N HIS A 78 4.46 24.01 -6.30
CA HIS A 78 3.66 24.05 -5.07
C HIS A 78 2.38 23.26 -5.23
N LEU A 79 2.06 22.42 -4.24
CA LEU A 79 0.84 21.61 -4.17
C LEU A 79 0.19 21.79 -2.81
N ALA A 80 -1.06 22.22 -2.79
CA ALA A 80 -1.89 22.20 -1.59
C ALA A 80 -3.07 21.27 -1.81
N LEU A 81 -3.42 20.49 -0.79
CA LEU A 81 -4.55 19.57 -0.83
C LEU A 81 -5.15 19.35 0.56
N THR A 82 -6.35 18.80 0.58
CA THR A 82 -7.09 18.47 1.79
C THR A 82 -7.55 17.01 1.72
N VAL A 83 -7.38 16.26 2.80
CA VAL A 83 -8.11 15.02 3.04
C VAL A 83 -9.26 15.35 3.97
N SER A 84 -10.48 15.10 3.53
CA SER A 84 -11.69 15.42 4.28
C SER A 84 -11.71 14.72 5.63
N ALA A 85 -12.38 15.33 6.60
CA ALA A 85 -12.60 14.73 7.91
C ALA A 85 -13.37 13.41 7.77
N ALA A 86 -12.88 12.35 8.41
CA ALA A 86 -13.56 11.06 8.45
C ALA A 86 -14.83 11.10 9.31
N SER A 87 -14.91 12.04 10.27
CA SER A 87 -16.07 12.28 11.11
C SER A 87 -16.02 13.70 11.67
N ALA A 88 -17.10 14.15 12.32
CA ALA A 88 -17.14 15.46 12.99
C ALA A 88 -16.09 15.60 14.11
N LEU A 89 -15.57 14.48 14.63
CA LEU A 89 -14.56 14.45 15.69
C LEU A 89 -13.12 14.33 15.17
N ALA A 90 -12.95 13.98 13.88
CA ALA A 90 -11.65 13.85 13.26
C ALA A 90 -11.41 15.05 12.32
N PRO A 91 -10.50 15.98 12.62
CA PRO A 91 -10.26 17.14 11.79
C PRO A 91 -9.76 16.73 10.40
N ALA A 92 -10.09 17.54 9.39
CA ALA A 92 -9.50 17.40 8.07
C ALA A 92 -7.97 17.55 8.15
N ILE A 93 -7.29 16.86 7.24
CA ILE A 93 -5.83 16.93 7.13
C ILE A 93 -5.52 17.79 5.91
N THR A 94 -4.73 18.82 6.08
CA THR A 94 -4.25 19.66 4.98
C THR A 94 -2.75 19.50 4.78
N TRP A 95 -2.34 19.57 3.52
CA TRP A 95 -0.96 19.41 3.09
C TRP A 95 -0.56 20.64 2.27
N ALA A 96 0.63 21.16 2.52
CA ALA A 96 1.27 22.16 1.68
C ALA A 96 2.68 21.65 1.37
N LEU A 97 2.92 21.35 0.10
CA LEU A 97 4.06 20.60 -0.39
C LEU A 97 4.79 21.37 -1.46
N ASP A 98 6.11 21.26 -1.46
CA ASP A 98 7.02 21.81 -2.46
C ASP A 98 7.82 20.67 -3.09
N VAL A 99 8.03 20.72 -4.40
CA VAL A 99 8.84 19.74 -5.14
C VAL A 99 10.07 20.37 -5.73
N LYS A 100 11.23 19.68 -5.59
CA LYS A 100 12.49 20.04 -6.24
C LYS A 100 13.20 18.79 -6.75
N GLY A 101 13.13 18.57 -8.06
CA GLY A 101 13.58 17.30 -8.67
C GLY A 101 12.77 16.13 -8.11
N ASP A 102 13.46 15.12 -7.60
CA ASP A 102 12.87 13.92 -7.02
C ASP A 102 12.67 14.00 -5.50
N LYS A 103 12.67 15.19 -4.95
CA LYS A 103 12.46 15.44 -3.52
C LYS A 103 11.21 16.29 -3.30
N LEU A 104 10.47 15.93 -2.27
CA LEU A 104 9.28 16.61 -1.79
C LEU A 104 9.52 17.05 -0.34
N THR A 105 9.12 18.28 -0.02
CA THR A 105 9.16 18.83 1.34
C THR A 105 7.88 19.58 1.62
N GLY A 106 7.56 19.81 2.88
CA GLY A 106 6.39 20.60 3.22
C GLY A 106 5.90 20.37 4.63
N VAL A 107 4.62 20.66 4.82
CA VAL A 107 3.94 20.51 6.11
C VAL A 107 2.59 19.84 5.95
N GLN A 108 2.24 19.04 6.96
CA GLN A 108 0.89 18.51 7.17
C GLN A 108 0.31 19.17 8.41
N LYS A 109 -0.97 19.53 8.34
CA LYS A 109 -1.71 20.04 9.50
C LYS A 109 -2.92 19.16 9.79
N ARG A 110 -3.12 18.83 11.06
CA ARG A 110 -4.30 18.11 11.56
C ARG A 110 -4.81 18.87 12.80
N GLY A 111 -5.87 19.66 12.64
CA GLY A 111 -6.27 20.65 13.64
C GLY A 111 -5.11 21.63 13.89
N ASP A 112 -4.71 21.82 15.15
CA ASP A 112 -3.59 22.69 15.53
C ASP A 112 -2.21 22.03 15.40
N ALA A 113 -2.16 20.69 15.20
CA ALA A 113 -0.90 19.97 15.08
C ALA A 113 -0.27 20.17 13.69
N VAL A 114 1.01 20.54 13.69
CA VAL A 114 1.81 20.70 12.48
C VAL A 114 2.95 19.68 12.49
N SER A 115 3.10 18.96 11.39
CA SER A 115 4.17 17.98 11.17
C SER A 115 4.98 18.35 9.94
N GLN A 116 6.27 18.04 9.93
CA GLN A 116 7.13 18.20 8.77
C GLN A 116 6.91 17.03 7.80
N VAL A 117 6.97 17.32 6.53
CA VAL A 117 6.82 16.33 5.46
C VAL A 117 8.08 16.32 4.62
N THR A 118 8.61 15.13 4.39
CA THR A 118 9.64 14.86 3.38
C THR A 118 9.20 13.71 2.51
N GLY A 119 9.64 13.68 1.26
CA GLY A 119 9.32 12.58 0.36
C GLY A 119 10.33 12.45 -0.78
N VAL A 120 10.32 11.29 -1.38
CA VAL A 120 11.09 10.96 -2.58
C VAL A 120 10.18 10.33 -3.62
N ARG A 121 10.60 10.33 -4.88
CA ARG A 121 9.90 9.56 -5.90
C ARG A 121 9.84 8.09 -5.48
N ALA A 122 8.63 7.52 -5.47
CA ALA A 122 8.48 6.10 -5.23
C ALA A 122 9.20 5.31 -6.35
N PRO A 123 10.00 4.29 -6.02
CA PRO A 123 10.70 3.49 -7.02
C PRO A 123 9.69 2.71 -7.89
N GLU A 124 9.99 2.50 -9.15
CA GLU A 124 9.10 1.73 -10.04
C GLU A 124 8.96 0.27 -9.60
N LEU A 125 10.01 -0.34 -9.07
CA LEU A 125 10.07 -1.75 -8.64
C LEU A 125 9.51 -2.73 -9.67
N LYS A 126 9.65 -2.42 -10.96
CA LYS A 126 9.36 -3.36 -12.04
C LYS A 126 10.49 -4.37 -12.13
N ARG A 127 10.16 -5.64 -11.93
CA ARG A 127 11.13 -6.73 -11.94
C ARG A 127 10.59 -7.89 -12.76
N GLU A 128 11.51 -8.59 -13.43
CA GLU A 128 11.18 -9.85 -14.08
C GLU A 128 11.01 -10.94 -13.02
N PRO A 129 10.04 -11.84 -13.19
CA PRO A 129 9.87 -12.96 -12.29
C PRO A 129 11.15 -13.80 -12.22
N PRO A 130 11.56 -14.25 -11.01
CA PRO A 130 12.72 -15.14 -10.86
C PRO A 130 12.57 -16.43 -11.67
N LYS A 131 13.65 -16.90 -12.29
CA LYS A 131 13.66 -18.14 -13.08
C LYS A 131 13.39 -19.39 -12.22
N ALA A 132 13.80 -19.33 -10.96
CA ALA A 132 13.58 -20.40 -10.01
C ALA A 132 13.47 -19.85 -8.58
N TRP A 133 12.76 -20.58 -7.74
CA TRP A 133 12.61 -20.31 -6.32
C TRP A 133 13.34 -21.35 -5.49
N ALA A 134 13.89 -20.96 -4.36
CA ALA A 134 14.42 -21.89 -3.36
C ALA A 134 13.27 -22.71 -2.75
N ASN A 135 13.59 -23.83 -2.14
CA ASN A 135 12.61 -24.57 -1.36
C ASN A 135 12.06 -23.70 -0.23
N PRO A 136 10.79 -23.85 0.15
CA PRO A 136 10.24 -23.13 1.29
C PRO A 136 11.03 -23.40 2.57
N GLU A 137 11.41 -22.34 3.25
CA GLU A 137 12.07 -22.37 4.57
C GLU A 137 11.08 -21.88 5.62
N PRO A 138 10.89 -22.59 6.75
CA PRO A 138 10.06 -22.10 7.83
C PRO A 138 10.69 -20.85 8.45
N VAL A 139 9.89 -19.80 8.65
CA VAL A 139 10.28 -18.60 9.39
C VAL A 139 9.65 -18.52 10.77
N PHE A 140 8.82 -19.51 11.10
CA PHE A 140 8.31 -19.77 12.44
C PHE A 140 8.35 -21.29 12.68
N ASP A 141 9.02 -21.72 13.75
CA ASP A 141 9.25 -23.14 14.05
C ASP A 141 8.17 -23.75 14.97
N GLY A 142 7.21 -22.95 15.42
CA GLY A 142 6.13 -23.37 16.31
C GLY A 142 6.52 -23.49 17.78
N LYS A 143 7.75 -23.20 18.18
CA LYS A 143 8.26 -23.42 19.55
C LYS A 143 8.45 -22.16 20.35
N ASP A 144 9.03 -21.14 19.73
CA ASP A 144 9.36 -19.87 20.38
C ASP A 144 9.28 -18.69 19.39
N LEU A 145 9.66 -17.51 19.84
CA LEU A 145 9.67 -16.29 19.03
C LEU A 145 11.05 -16.01 18.39
N ASN A 146 11.95 -17.00 18.33
CA ASN A 146 13.23 -16.81 17.67
C ASN A 146 13.04 -16.41 16.20
N GLY A 147 13.71 -15.36 15.76
CA GLY A 147 13.52 -14.79 14.42
C GLY A 147 12.34 -13.81 14.32
N TRP A 148 11.63 -13.54 15.41
CA TRP A 148 10.55 -12.56 15.50
C TRP A 148 10.79 -11.56 16.62
N GLU A 149 10.37 -10.32 16.41
CA GLU A 149 10.47 -9.26 17.41
C GLU A 149 9.21 -8.37 17.42
N PRO A 150 8.69 -8.00 18.58
CA PRO A 150 7.61 -7.04 18.68
C PRO A 150 8.09 -5.64 18.31
N THR A 151 7.25 -4.83 17.66
CA THR A 151 7.58 -3.44 17.31
C THR A 151 7.71 -2.55 18.54
N THR A 152 7.04 -2.90 19.64
CA THR A 152 7.11 -2.24 20.93
C THR A 152 7.28 -3.30 22.00
N PRO A 153 8.52 -3.62 22.45
CA PRO A 153 8.78 -4.70 23.39
C PRO A 153 8.00 -4.64 24.69
N SER A 154 7.75 -3.42 25.21
CA SER A 154 6.98 -3.22 26.47
C SER A 154 5.48 -3.53 26.34
N ASP A 155 4.98 -3.65 25.11
CA ASP A 155 3.56 -3.94 24.80
C ASP A 155 3.39 -5.28 24.06
N ASN A 156 4.36 -6.17 24.19
CA ASN A 156 4.33 -7.48 23.52
C ASN A 156 3.24 -8.37 24.11
N GLN A 157 2.33 -8.82 23.23
CA GLN A 157 1.27 -9.78 23.55
C GLN A 157 1.37 -11.07 22.72
N TRP A 158 2.47 -11.25 22.00
CA TRP A 158 2.73 -12.41 21.18
C TRP A 158 3.45 -13.50 21.97
N VAL A 159 3.00 -14.74 21.78
CA VAL A 159 3.61 -15.94 22.34
C VAL A 159 3.61 -17.07 21.32
N ALA A 160 4.58 -17.96 21.42
CA ALA A 160 4.52 -19.26 20.74
C ALA A 160 3.79 -20.24 21.68
N ARG A 161 2.69 -20.82 21.22
CA ARG A 161 1.88 -21.76 21.97
C ARG A 161 1.24 -22.79 21.06
N ASP A 162 1.36 -24.07 21.41
CA ASP A 162 0.74 -25.19 20.68
C ASP A 162 1.01 -25.16 19.16
N GLY A 163 2.27 -24.87 18.78
CA GLY A 163 2.68 -24.77 17.38
C GLY A 163 2.20 -23.51 16.66
N THR A 164 1.63 -22.55 17.37
CA THR A 164 1.09 -21.32 16.80
C THR A 164 1.78 -20.07 17.33
N LEU A 165 1.94 -19.07 16.48
CA LEU A 165 2.23 -17.69 16.84
C LEU A 165 0.89 -17.05 17.22
N LEU A 166 0.67 -16.81 18.50
CA LEU A 166 -0.60 -16.34 19.08
C LEU A 166 -0.45 -14.91 19.58
N ASN A 167 -1.30 -14.02 19.12
CA ASN A 167 -1.57 -12.74 19.77
C ASN A 167 -2.63 -12.95 20.87
N THR A 168 -2.24 -12.90 22.13
CA THR A 168 -3.15 -13.21 23.25
C THR A 168 -4.18 -12.11 23.49
N GLN A 169 -3.83 -10.87 23.21
CA GLN A 169 -4.70 -9.70 23.31
C GLN A 169 -4.14 -8.55 22.45
N LYS A 170 -4.88 -7.46 22.30
CA LYS A 170 -4.40 -6.25 21.65
C LYS A 170 -3.08 -5.77 22.27
N GLY A 171 -2.08 -5.46 21.43
CA GLY A 171 -0.78 -4.99 21.86
C GLY A 171 0.13 -4.65 20.67
N ALA A 172 1.44 -4.81 20.84
CA ALA A 172 2.40 -4.52 19.78
C ALA A 172 2.19 -5.42 18.56
N ASN A 173 2.49 -4.90 17.39
CA ASN A 173 2.67 -5.68 16.18
C ASN A 173 3.98 -6.48 16.25
N ILE A 174 4.11 -7.55 15.46
CA ILE A 174 5.30 -8.40 15.43
C ILE A 174 5.89 -8.50 14.02
N LYS A 175 7.19 -8.61 13.91
CA LYS A 175 7.87 -8.71 12.61
C LYS A 175 9.03 -9.70 12.65
N THR A 176 9.39 -10.25 11.49
CA THR A 176 10.62 -11.05 11.38
C THR A 176 11.85 -10.18 11.53
N THR A 177 12.90 -10.70 12.15
CA THR A 177 14.22 -10.04 12.20
C THR A 177 14.91 -10.10 10.83
N ARG A 178 14.64 -11.16 10.07
CA ARG A 178 15.08 -11.30 8.68
C ARG A 178 14.23 -10.43 7.75
N LYS A 179 14.88 -9.82 6.76
CA LYS A 179 14.24 -9.02 5.70
C LYS A 179 14.24 -9.77 4.39
N PHE A 180 13.23 -9.53 3.59
CA PHE A 180 13.01 -10.18 2.29
C PHE A 180 12.75 -9.12 1.23
N ASP A 181 13.11 -9.43 0.00
CA ASP A 181 12.85 -8.58 -1.16
C ASP A 181 11.74 -9.18 -2.02
N ASP A 182 12.07 -10.02 -3.01
CA ASP A 182 11.10 -10.83 -3.74
C ASP A 182 10.94 -12.18 -3.04
N PHE A 183 9.71 -12.67 -2.89
CA PHE A 183 9.46 -13.94 -2.21
C PHE A 183 8.12 -14.57 -2.57
N LYS A 184 8.02 -15.87 -2.25
CA LYS A 184 6.74 -16.54 -2.04
C LYS A 184 6.57 -16.78 -0.54
N LEU A 185 5.40 -16.44 -0.01
CA LEU A 185 5.03 -16.65 1.38
C LEU A 185 3.86 -17.62 1.44
N HIS A 186 3.98 -18.67 2.24
CA HIS A 186 2.86 -19.44 2.74
C HIS A 186 2.62 -19.08 4.19
N ILE A 187 1.38 -18.81 4.59
CA ILE A 187 1.00 -18.53 5.96
C ILE A 187 -0.43 -18.99 6.23
N GLU A 188 -0.61 -19.78 7.30
CA GLU A 188 -1.95 -20.10 7.78
C GLU A 188 -2.34 -19.16 8.93
N PHE A 189 -3.59 -18.72 8.93
CA PHE A 189 -4.13 -17.85 9.95
C PHE A 189 -5.48 -18.36 10.48
N ASN A 190 -5.77 -18.04 11.74
CA ASN A 190 -7.08 -18.25 12.34
C ASN A 190 -7.49 -16.93 13.00
N CYS A 191 -8.49 -16.29 12.41
CA CYS A 191 -9.04 -15.02 12.86
C CYS A 191 -10.37 -15.29 13.59
N PRO A 192 -10.54 -14.87 14.85
CA PRO A 192 -11.80 -14.99 15.55
C PRO A 192 -12.89 -14.10 14.90
N ASP A 193 -14.15 -14.35 15.23
CA ASP A 193 -15.24 -13.46 14.87
C ASP A 193 -15.01 -12.07 15.47
N GLY A 194 -15.21 -11.02 14.66
CA GLY A 194 -14.86 -9.65 15.03
C GLY A 194 -13.36 -9.37 15.10
N GLY A 195 -12.50 -10.31 14.67
CA GLY A 195 -11.05 -10.15 14.66
C GLY A 195 -10.59 -9.24 13.51
N ASN A 196 -9.49 -8.51 13.78
CA ASN A 196 -8.81 -7.66 12.80
C ASN A 196 -7.30 -7.75 12.98
N SER A 197 -6.60 -8.03 11.90
CA SER A 197 -5.16 -8.13 11.77
C SER A 197 -4.78 -7.94 10.29
N GLY A 198 -3.49 -8.03 9.98
CA GLY A 198 -2.98 -7.98 8.62
C GLY A 198 -1.59 -8.60 8.52
N VAL A 199 -1.28 -9.13 7.34
CA VAL A 199 0.04 -9.66 7.00
C VAL A 199 0.72 -8.71 6.03
N TYR A 200 1.73 -7.98 6.49
CA TYR A 200 2.42 -6.97 5.71
C TYR A 200 3.63 -7.57 4.98
N LEU A 201 3.58 -7.52 3.68
CA LEU A 201 4.68 -7.90 2.80
C LEU A 201 5.75 -6.82 2.82
N ARG A 202 6.99 -7.19 3.11
CA ARG A 202 8.12 -6.24 3.34
C ARG A 202 7.82 -5.16 4.39
N GLY A 203 6.88 -5.43 5.31
CA GLY A 203 6.45 -4.47 6.33
C GLY A 203 5.68 -3.26 5.78
N ARG A 204 5.25 -3.27 4.52
CA ARG A 204 4.68 -2.11 3.82
C ARG A 204 3.36 -2.35 3.12
N TYR A 205 3.09 -3.56 2.64
CA TYR A 205 1.90 -3.88 1.86
C TYR A 205 1.06 -4.91 2.61
N GLU A 206 -0.06 -4.49 3.10
CA GLU A 206 -0.94 -5.33 3.91
C GLU A 206 -1.81 -6.24 3.04
N VAL A 207 -1.73 -7.54 3.29
CA VAL A 207 -2.76 -8.50 2.94
C VAL A 207 -3.71 -8.58 4.12
N GLN A 208 -4.94 -8.13 3.94
CA GLN A 208 -5.92 -7.95 5.02
C GLN A 208 -6.39 -9.27 5.62
N VAL A 209 -6.47 -9.32 6.95
CA VAL A 209 -7.08 -10.41 7.74
C VAL A 209 -8.11 -9.80 8.68
N GLU A 210 -9.41 -9.83 8.32
CA GLU A 210 -10.40 -9.08 9.06
C GLU A 210 -11.77 -9.78 9.01
N TYR A 211 -12.38 -9.95 10.18
CA TYR A 211 -13.75 -10.46 10.33
C TYR A 211 -14.63 -9.54 11.20
N GLU A 212 -14.36 -8.25 11.17
CA GLU A 212 -15.23 -7.23 11.74
C GLU A 212 -16.64 -7.26 11.13
N PRO A 213 -17.64 -6.61 11.74
CA PRO A 213 -18.99 -6.56 11.19
C PRO A 213 -19.03 -6.08 9.74
N LEU A 214 -19.85 -6.71 8.92
CA LEU A 214 -19.96 -6.42 7.47
C LEU A 214 -20.23 -4.95 7.13
N SER A 215 -20.75 -4.16 8.07
CA SER A 215 -20.97 -2.72 7.90
C SER A 215 -19.68 -1.92 7.69
N PHE A 216 -18.53 -2.48 8.07
CA PHE A 216 -17.20 -1.88 7.87
C PHE A 216 -16.44 -2.51 6.71
N ASN A 217 -16.97 -3.58 6.10
CA ASN A 217 -16.27 -4.39 5.12
C ASN A 217 -16.68 -3.97 3.70
N ASP A 218 -16.02 -2.97 3.15
CA ASP A 218 -16.06 -2.71 1.71
C ASP A 218 -15.10 -3.64 0.96
N GLU A 219 -15.13 -3.61 -0.37
CA GLU A 219 -14.35 -4.53 -1.20
C GLU A 219 -12.82 -4.43 -1.02
N PHE A 220 -12.32 -3.24 -0.64
CA PHE A 220 -10.89 -2.98 -0.45
C PHE A 220 -10.40 -3.32 0.96
N HIS A 221 -11.31 -3.67 1.89
CA HIS A 221 -11.01 -4.06 3.26
C HIS A 221 -11.35 -5.53 3.56
N ARG A 222 -11.80 -6.30 2.58
CA ARG A 222 -12.08 -7.74 2.74
C ARG A 222 -10.82 -8.55 2.96
N VAL A 223 -10.98 -9.71 3.61
CA VAL A 223 -9.88 -10.68 3.79
C VAL A 223 -9.24 -11.02 2.45
N GLY A 224 -7.91 -10.86 2.39
CA GLY A 224 -7.10 -11.09 1.19
C GLY A 224 -7.02 -9.92 0.23
N SER A 225 -7.62 -8.75 0.52
CA SER A 225 -7.35 -7.51 -0.23
C SER A 225 -5.92 -7.02 0.03
N ILE A 226 -5.37 -6.25 -0.90
CA ILE A 226 -4.28 -5.32 -0.56
C ILE A 226 -4.95 -4.06 -0.02
N TYR A 227 -4.87 -3.88 1.28
CA TYR A 227 -5.66 -2.93 2.07
C TYR A 227 -5.76 -1.55 1.41
N GLY A 228 -7.00 -1.11 1.15
CA GLY A 228 -7.31 0.17 0.55
C GLY A 228 -6.95 0.33 -0.93
N PHE A 229 -6.32 -0.66 -1.59
CA PHE A 229 -5.85 -0.54 -2.98
C PHE A 229 -6.43 -1.57 -3.95
N ILE A 230 -6.43 -2.86 -3.59
CA ILE A 230 -6.81 -3.94 -4.50
C ILE A 230 -7.82 -4.85 -3.82
N ALA A 231 -9.02 -4.89 -4.39
CA ALA A 231 -10.06 -5.82 -3.94
C ALA A 231 -9.78 -7.24 -4.43
N PRO A 232 -10.12 -8.29 -3.65
CA PRO A 232 -10.08 -9.67 -4.14
C PRO A 232 -11.13 -9.88 -5.22
N ALA A 233 -10.73 -10.51 -6.34
CA ALA A 233 -11.63 -10.78 -7.47
C ALA A 233 -12.70 -11.83 -7.15
N ALA A 234 -12.47 -12.69 -6.15
CA ALA A 234 -13.42 -13.69 -5.66
C ALA A 234 -13.81 -13.37 -4.22
N ASP A 235 -15.12 -13.28 -3.97
CA ASP A 235 -15.67 -13.14 -2.62
C ASP A 235 -15.84 -14.52 -1.99
N LEU A 236 -14.80 -14.96 -1.27
CA LEU A 236 -14.82 -16.24 -0.58
C LEU A 236 -15.63 -16.14 0.73
N PRO A 237 -16.30 -17.22 1.16
CA PRO A 237 -17.01 -17.23 2.42
C PRO A 237 -16.14 -16.80 3.60
N ARG A 238 -16.73 -16.05 4.52
CA ARG A 238 -16.12 -15.73 5.82
C ARG A 238 -16.15 -16.97 6.69
N GLN A 239 -15.03 -17.31 7.31
CA GLN A 239 -14.88 -18.50 8.14
C GLN A 239 -14.18 -18.18 9.47
N PRO A 240 -14.73 -17.27 10.31
CA PRO A 240 -14.11 -16.89 11.56
C PRO A 240 -13.91 -18.10 12.47
N GLY A 241 -12.75 -18.13 13.15
CA GLY A 241 -12.39 -19.22 14.05
C GLY A 241 -11.90 -20.50 13.38
N THR A 242 -11.87 -20.56 12.03
CA THR A 242 -11.27 -21.68 11.30
C THR A 242 -9.88 -21.34 10.79
N TRP A 243 -9.10 -22.37 10.41
CA TRP A 243 -7.82 -22.16 9.77
C TRP A 243 -8.01 -21.88 8.29
N GLU A 244 -7.41 -20.80 7.83
CA GLU A 244 -7.34 -20.39 6.44
C GLU A 244 -5.88 -20.17 6.05
N SER A 245 -5.60 -20.09 4.75
CA SER A 245 -4.26 -19.87 4.25
C SER A 245 -4.18 -18.74 3.24
N PHE A 246 -3.03 -18.08 3.22
CA PHE A 246 -2.57 -17.29 2.10
C PHE A 246 -1.31 -17.92 1.51
N ASP A 247 -1.30 -18.05 0.18
CA ASP A 247 -0.10 -18.22 -0.63
C ASP A 247 0.10 -16.94 -1.43
N VAL A 248 1.15 -16.19 -1.11
CA VAL A 248 1.42 -14.88 -1.69
C VAL A 248 2.71 -14.93 -2.49
N THR A 249 2.70 -14.41 -3.70
CA THR A 249 3.92 -14.13 -4.48
C THR A 249 4.08 -12.63 -4.61
N LEU A 250 5.23 -12.10 -4.21
CA LEU A 250 5.60 -10.70 -4.38
C LEU A 250 6.91 -10.61 -5.18
N VAL A 251 6.87 -9.92 -6.33
CA VAL A 251 8.03 -9.59 -7.15
C VAL A 251 8.00 -8.11 -7.48
N GLY A 252 8.94 -7.35 -6.92
CA GLY A 252 8.84 -5.89 -6.95
C GLY A 252 7.55 -5.41 -6.27
N ARG A 253 6.62 -4.84 -7.06
CA ARG A 253 5.26 -4.46 -6.61
C ARG A 253 4.18 -5.38 -7.16
N MET A 254 4.54 -6.36 -8.00
CA MET A 254 3.56 -7.29 -8.55
C MET A 254 3.21 -8.34 -7.51
N VAL A 255 1.93 -8.43 -7.18
CA VAL A 255 1.42 -9.35 -6.16
C VAL A 255 0.41 -10.33 -6.75
N THR A 256 0.51 -11.58 -6.33
CA THR A 256 -0.53 -12.59 -6.47
C THR A 256 -0.90 -13.09 -5.09
N VAL A 257 -2.19 -13.13 -4.77
CA VAL A 257 -2.72 -13.67 -3.51
C VAL A 257 -3.66 -14.84 -3.82
N VAL A 258 -3.36 -15.97 -3.21
CA VAL A 258 -4.21 -17.18 -3.24
C VAL A 258 -4.73 -17.41 -1.83
N ARG A 259 -6.04 -17.35 -1.62
CA ARG A 259 -6.68 -17.66 -0.34
C ARG A 259 -7.35 -19.03 -0.41
N ASN A 260 -6.98 -19.94 0.48
CA ASN A 260 -7.54 -21.31 0.54
C ASN A 260 -7.51 -22.04 -0.83
N GLY A 261 -6.41 -21.87 -1.58
CA GLY A 261 -6.26 -22.48 -2.91
C GLY A 261 -6.98 -21.75 -4.07
N VAL A 262 -7.68 -20.64 -3.80
CA VAL A 262 -8.34 -19.83 -4.83
C VAL A 262 -7.57 -18.53 -5.05
N THR A 263 -7.16 -18.27 -6.30
CA THR A 263 -6.50 -17.01 -6.65
C THR A 263 -7.50 -15.86 -6.54
N THR A 264 -7.27 -14.96 -5.59
CA THR A 264 -8.13 -13.80 -5.32
C THR A 264 -7.56 -12.51 -5.88
N ILE A 265 -6.23 -12.41 -5.99
CA ILE A 265 -5.54 -11.33 -6.70
C ILE A 265 -4.52 -11.99 -7.62
N ASP A 266 -4.59 -11.72 -8.91
CA ASP A 266 -3.71 -12.31 -9.90
C ASP A 266 -2.83 -11.25 -10.56
N HIS A 267 -1.52 -11.29 -10.24
CA HIS A 267 -0.47 -10.50 -10.87
C HIS A 267 -0.83 -9.02 -11.03
N GLN A 268 -1.23 -8.36 -9.93
CA GLN A 268 -1.58 -6.93 -9.92
C GLN A 268 -0.47 -6.09 -9.29
N GLU A 269 -0.28 -4.89 -9.80
CA GLU A 269 0.68 -3.93 -9.23
C GLU A 269 0.10 -3.23 -8.01
N ILE A 270 0.78 -3.32 -6.87
CA ILE A 270 0.46 -2.55 -5.67
C ILE A 270 0.87 -1.09 -5.92
N PRO A 271 -0.04 -0.12 -5.83
CA PRO A 271 0.29 1.28 -6.12
C PRO A 271 1.32 1.90 -5.16
N GLY A 272 1.30 1.51 -3.89
CA GLY A 272 2.18 2.05 -2.86
C GLY A 272 1.96 1.38 -1.51
N ILE A 273 2.57 1.93 -0.47
CA ILE A 273 2.44 1.43 0.90
C ILE A 273 1.00 1.54 1.39
N THR A 274 0.56 0.55 2.18
CA THR A 274 -0.76 0.56 2.82
C THR A 274 -0.73 1.25 4.18
N GLY A 275 -1.88 1.57 4.74
CA GLY A 275 -1.97 2.07 6.11
C GLY A 275 -1.30 1.13 7.11
N GLY A 276 -0.65 1.68 8.13
CA GLY A 276 0.07 0.88 9.12
C GLY A 276 1.45 0.36 8.68
N ALA A 277 1.94 0.73 7.49
CA ALA A 277 3.28 0.40 7.05
C ALA A 277 4.36 0.82 8.06
N LEU A 278 5.47 0.06 8.14
CA LEU A 278 6.58 0.35 9.06
C LEU A 278 7.39 1.57 8.64
N ASP A 279 7.58 1.76 7.36
CA ASP A 279 8.37 2.85 6.77
C ASP A 279 7.98 3.10 5.31
N SER A 280 8.52 4.14 4.71
CA SER A 280 8.33 4.54 3.31
C SER A 280 9.51 4.14 2.39
N ASN A 281 10.40 3.23 2.81
CA ASN A 281 11.59 2.86 2.04
C ASN A 281 11.29 1.70 1.09
N GLU A 282 10.40 1.89 0.13
CA GLU A 282 9.92 0.80 -0.74
C GLU A 282 11.03 0.10 -1.55
N ALA A 283 12.13 0.78 -1.83
CA ALA A 283 13.27 0.21 -2.55
C ALA A 283 14.02 -0.87 -1.75
N GLU A 284 13.90 -0.85 -0.42
CA GLU A 284 14.68 -1.71 0.46
C GLU A 284 13.94 -3.02 0.78
N PRO A 285 14.66 -4.14 1.00
CA PRO A 285 14.08 -5.33 1.59
C PRO A 285 13.42 -5.02 2.95
N GLY A 286 12.34 -5.72 3.27
CA GLY A 286 11.61 -5.53 4.53
C GLY A 286 11.16 -6.85 5.17
N PRO A 287 10.73 -6.81 6.44
CA PRO A 287 10.29 -7.99 7.17
C PRO A 287 8.89 -8.46 6.71
N ILE A 288 8.55 -9.69 7.04
CA ILE A 288 7.15 -10.06 7.21
C ILE A 288 6.71 -9.48 8.55
N TYR A 289 5.61 -8.76 8.51
CA TYR A 289 5.10 -8.01 9.65
C TYR A 289 3.63 -8.36 9.85
N ILE A 290 3.23 -8.63 11.09
CA ILE A 290 1.87 -9.06 11.42
C ILE A 290 1.28 -8.08 12.45
N GLN A 291 0.08 -7.63 12.16
CA GLN A 291 -0.64 -6.67 12.98
C GLN A 291 -1.19 -7.34 14.25
N GLY A 292 -0.97 -6.70 15.40
CA GLY A 292 -1.41 -7.14 16.73
C GLY A 292 -2.12 -6.04 17.54
N ASP A 293 -2.22 -4.84 16.99
CA ASP A 293 -2.69 -3.65 17.70
C ASP A 293 -4.19 -3.37 17.54
N HIS A 294 -4.96 -4.30 16.94
CA HIS A 294 -6.40 -4.15 16.76
C HIS A 294 -7.17 -5.07 17.71
N THR A 295 -7.07 -6.39 17.53
CA THR A 295 -7.76 -7.37 18.36
C THR A 295 -6.81 -8.46 18.82
N GLY A 296 -7.14 -9.17 19.90
CA GLY A 296 -6.44 -10.37 20.31
C GLY A 296 -7.09 -11.65 19.78
N GLY A 297 -6.48 -12.80 20.09
CA GLY A 297 -6.96 -14.11 19.69
C GLY A 297 -6.55 -14.55 18.30
N MET A 298 -5.78 -13.73 17.59
CA MET A 298 -5.23 -14.07 16.28
C MET A 298 -4.17 -15.14 16.38
N LYS A 299 -4.22 -16.15 15.51
CA LYS A 299 -3.26 -17.26 15.49
C LYS A 299 -2.70 -17.43 14.09
N TYR A 300 -1.39 -17.69 14.01
CA TYR A 300 -0.69 -17.97 12.77
C TYR A 300 0.17 -19.22 12.94
N ARG A 301 0.34 -19.99 11.86
CA ARG A 301 1.21 -21.17 11.83
C ARG A 301 1.67 -21.48 10.41
N ASN A 302 2.53 -22.47 10.26
CA ASN A 302 3.03 -22.94 8.95
C ASN A 302 3.56 -21.78 8.09
N ILE A 303 4.28 -20.84 8.72
CA ILE A 303 4.81 -19.66 8.04
C ILE A 303 6.12 -20.07 7.35
N ALA A 304 6.13 -20.08 6.02
CA ALA A 304 7.28 -20.46 5.24
C ALA A 304 7.51 -19.52 4.06
N ILE A 305 8.78 -19.29 3.73
CA ILE A 305 9.19 -18.37 2.66
C ILE A 305 10.11 -19.09 1.67
N SER A 306 9.87 -18.84 0.38
CA SER A 306 10.80 -19.15 -0.71
C SER A 306 11.33 -17.84 -1.28
N VAL A 307 12.64 -17.72 -1.40
CA VAL A 307 13.32 -16.61 -2.05
C VAL A 307 13.83 -17.00 -3.45
N PRO A 308 14.11 -16.04 -4.34
CA PRO A 308 14.73 -16.34 -5.63
C PRO A 308 16.03 -17.15 -5.46
N ARG A 309 16.24 -18.13 -6.34
CA ARG A 309 17.56 -18.76 -6.47
C ARG A 309 18.49 -17.81 -7.21
N PRO A 310 19.77 -17.74 -6.80
CA PRO A 310 20.80 -16.99 -7.52
C PRO A 310 20.92 -17.39 -9.00
#